data_836c1de67bc70ad69b5097f3d9786984
#
_entry.id   836c1de67bc70ad69b5097f3d9786984
#
_cell.length_a   1.000
_cell.length_b   1.000
_cell.length_c   1.000
_cell.angle_alpha   90.00
_cell.angle_beta   90.00
_cell.angle_gamma   90.00
#
_symmetry.space_group_name_H-M   'P 1'
#
loop_
_entity.id
_entity.type
_entity.pdbx_description
1 polymer ?
#
loop_
_entity_poly.entity_id
_entity_poly.type
_entity_poly.pdbx_seq_one_letter_code
_entity_poly.pdbx_strand_id
1 'polypeptide(L)'
;MILALAASILSATAQRKVTLDLDRTVALATDSSLSVEKYRSVLDTWRFAFLSWKASLKPQLSLESTPLDYEQYMVQRYISDEDRDIYREQQMVYAEAAVALTQDIEALGGTLYASTGLGLLHTFGGDTNYDQFSTVPIKVGYRQDLLGFNQLKWNKLLQPMKLQQAEKTYAYNVEATAGQAVSLFFQLALAQDLMRMAEENLQTCDTIYAIGCRRFKIASISKAELSILDLQRANALNSLENAKISQNEAKKSLASYLGMERDTDIELIIPTVYSPMKVDAEEAVAFARENNPAFIETRQAVEEARMNVEKAKVERRLSLNIDASIGLNQVANNFFDAYHNPLTQKKAMVTVSVPLKDWGKRKNNYLQAKSQLEEAENNRNETIRDTELDVVLCVDDFNRRHDITENSRRSLNIAQEAYDAMLTRFIKGQATVNDLSLAQNYWQTARQNYTQSLQNYWTAFYRLRQLTLYDFNKRKTIEHNKQ
;
A
#
# COMPACT_ATOMS: atom_id res chain seq x y z
N MET A 1 -42.64 -47.71 -3.53
CA MET A 1 -41.59 -48.37 -4.30
C MET A 1 -40.99 -47.35 -5.23
N ILE A 2 -40.01 -46.56 -4.73
CA ILE A 2 -39.21 -45.66 -5.54
C ILE A 2 -37.77 -45.80 -5.00
N LEU A 3 -36.94 -46.51 -5.75
CA LEU A 3 -35.49 -46.59 -5.54
C LEU A 3 -34.88 -45.27 -5.96
N ALA A 4 -34.36 -44.50 -5.00
CA ALA A 4 -33.49 -43.37 -5.26
C ALA A 4 -32.05 -43.87 -5.41
N LEU A 5 -31.54 -43.83 -6.63
CA LEU A 5 -30.15 -44.07 -6.97
C LEU A 5 -29.30 -42.96 -6.33
N ALA A 6 -28.59 -43.28 -5.27
CA ALA A 6 -27.48 -42.43 -4.77
C ALA A 6 -26.28 -42.61 -5.71
N ALA A 7 -26.21 -41.78 -6.72
CA ALA A 7 -24.98 -41.59 -7.48
C ALA A 7 -23.99 -40.80 -6.59
N SER A 8 -23.17 -41.52 -5.84
CA SER A 8 -21.97 -40.98 -5.21
C SER A 8 -20.99 -40.54 -6.31
N ILE A 9 -21.03 -39.27 -6.63
CA ILE A 9 -19.96 -38.64 -7.41
C ILE A 9 -18.73 -38.65 -6.50
N LEU A 10 -17.93 -39.71 -6.62
CA LEU A 10 -16.52 -39.63 -6.22
C LEU A 10 -15.87 -38.59 -7.17
N SER A 11 -15.85 -37.35 -6.74
CA SER A 11 -14.93 -36.36 -7.29
C SER A 11 -13.52 -36.83 -6.94
N ALA A 12 -12.94 -37.64 -7.81
CA ALA A 12 -11.50 -37.80 -7.83
C ALA A 12 -10.94 -36.39 -8.05
N THR A 13 -10.49 -35.75 -6.98
CA THR A 13 -9.66 -34.55 -7.06
C THR A 13 -8.38 -34.98 -7.76
N ALA A 14 -8.40 -34.94 -9.10
CA ALA A 14 -7.16 -35.04 -9.87
C ALA A 14 -6.29 -33.90 -9.38
N GLN A 15 -5.22 -34.23 -8.65
CA GLN A 15 -4.22 -33.31 -8.18
C GLN A 15 -3.76 -32.50 -9.40
N ARG A 16 -4.14 -31.22 -9.48
CA ARG A 16 -3.87 -30.37 -10.64
C ARG A 16 -2.37 -30.08 -10.66
N LYS A 17 -1.63 -30.77 -11.50
CA LYS A 17 -0.21 -30.51 -11.71
C LYS A 17 -0.05 -29.19 -12.45
N VAL A 18 0.60 -28.22 -11.82
CA VAL A 18 0.86 -26.89 -12.39
C VAL A 18 2.35 -26.72 -12.55
N THR A 19 2.79 -26.47 -13.76
CA THR A 19 4.19 -26.12 -14.06
C THR A 19 4.36 -24.61 -13.94
N LEU A 20 5.31 -24.18 -13.12
CA LEU A 20 5.64 -22.77 -12.90
C LEU A 20 7.09 -22.50 -13.30
N ASP A 21 7.28 -21.52 -14.16
CA ASP A 21 8.54 -20.84 -14.34
C ASP A 21 8.59 -19.55 -13.50
N LEU A 22 9.73 -18.88 -13.46
CA LEU A 22 9.91 -17.68 -12.65
C LEU A 22 9.00 -16.54 -13.09
N ASP A 23 8.91 -16.30 -14.41
CA ASP A 23 8.11 -15.20 -14.96
C ASP A 23 6.62 -15.40 -14.68
N ARG A 24 6.12 -16.62 -14.83
CA ARG A 24 4.73 -16.97 -14.53
C ARG A 24 4.42 -16.86 -13.02
N THR A 25 5.37 -17.26 -12.17
CA THR A 25 5.24 -17.12 -10.72
C THR A 25 5.13 -15.66 -10.31
N VAL A 26 6.00 -14.80 -10.85
CA VAL A 26 5.95 -13.37 -10.63
C VAL A 26 4.65 -12.76 -11.16
N ALA A 27 4.24 -13.12 -12.38
CA ALA A 27 2.99 -12.64 -12.95
C ALA A 27 1.77 -12.99 -12.08
N LEU A 28 1.67 -14.24 -11.61
CA LEU A 28 0.59 -14.65 -10.71
C LEU A 28 0.63 -13.87 -9.37
N ALA A 29 1.81 -13.66 -8.81
CA ALA A 29 1.95 -12.89 -7.57
C ALA A 29 1.57 -11.41 -7.73
N THR A 30 1.88 -10.81 -8.89
CA THR A 30 1.63 -9.39 -9.14
C THR A 30 0.23 -9.10 -9.70
N ASP A 31 -0.43 -10.08 -10.33
CA ASP A 31 -1.74 -9.88 -10.95
C ASP A 31 -2.90 -10.22 -10.03
N SER A 32 -2.79 -11.24 -9.17
CA SER A 32 -3.93 -11.81 -8.45
C SER A 32 -3.70 -12.11 -6.96
N SER A 33 -2.57 -11.69 -6.36
CA SER A 33 -2.37 -11.91 -4.93
C SER A 33 -3.21 -10.95 -4.08
N LEU A 34 -3.68 -11.44 -2.93
CA LEU A 34 -4.40 -10.62 -1.93
C LEU A 34 -3.58 -9.40 -1.47
N SER A 35 -2.27 -9.51 -1.47
CA SER A 35 -1.37 -8.39 -1.12
C SER A 35 -1.46 -7.27 -2.15
N VAL A 36 -1.47 -7.59 -3.45
CA VAL A 36 -1.59 -6.60 -4.52
C VAL A 36 -2.98 -5.99 -4.54
N GLU A 37 -4.05 -6.77 -4.30
CA GLU A 37 -5.40 -6.23 -4.17
C GLU A 37 -5.52 -5.22 -3.00
N LYS A 38 -4.90 -5.52 -1.87
CA LYS A 38 -4.80 -4.58 -0.74
C LYS A 38 -4.10 -3.29 -1.15
N TYR A 39 -2.96 -3.37 -1.83
CA TYR A 39 -2.23 -2.17 -2.28
C TYR A 39 -3.00 -1.37 -3.32
N ARG A 40 -3.75 -2.05 -4.20
CA ARG A 40 -4.66 -1.41 -5.16
C ARG A 40 -5.76 -0.65 -4.44
N SER A 41 -6.40 -1.24 -3.44
CA SER A 41 -7.43 -0.58 -2.64
C SER A 41 -6.91 0.69 -1.93
N VAL A 42 -5.66 0.67 -1.47
CA VAL A 42 -5.00 1.87 -0.90
C VAL A 42 -4.78 2.94 -1.98
N LEU A 43 -4.31 2.55 -3.16
CA LEU A 43 -4.14 3.48 -4.29
C LEU A 43 -5.48 4.10 -4.70
N ASP A 44 -6.53 3.28 -4.82
CA ASP A 44 -7.87 3.75 -5.19
C ASP A 44 -8.44 4.72 -4.14
N THR A 45 -8.14 4.50 -2.85
CA THR A 45 -8.49 5.46 -1.79
C THR A 45 -7.89 6.85 -2.06
N TRP A 46 -6.62 6.92 -2.44
CA TRP A 46 -5.97 8.20 -2.76
C TRP A 46 -6.45 8.79 -4.09
N ARG A 47 -6.74 7.96 -5.08
CA ARG A 47 -7.36 8.41 -6.36
C ARG A 47 -8.72 9.04 -6.12
N PHE A 48 -9.59 8.39 -5.33
CA PHE A 48 -10.90 8.95 -4.99
C PHE A 48 -10.79 10.19 -4.12
N ALA A 49 -9.84 10.26 -3.19
CA ALA A 49 -9.57 11.46 -2.40
C ALA A 49 -9.15 12.64 -3.30
N PHE A 50 -8.28 12.40 -4.28
CA PHE A 50 -7.88 13.42 -5.27
C PHE A 50 -9.06 13.86 -6.16
N LEU A 51 -9.87 12.90 -6.64
CA LEU A 51 -11.07 13.21 -7.44
C LEU A 51 -12.11 13.98 -6.62
N SER A 52 -12.30 13.62 -5.35
CA SER A 52 -13.18 14.34 -4.42
C SER A 52 -12.68 15.78 -4.21
N TRP A 53 -11.38 15.97 -3.96
CA TRP A 53 -10.80 17.31 -3.88
C TRP A 53 -11.00 18.09 -5.19
N LYS A 54 -10.73 17.47 -6.35
CA LYS A 54 -10.95 18.12 -7.65
C LYS A 54 -12.42 18.48 -7.89
N ALA A 55 -13.35 17.65 -7.40
CA ALA A 55 -14.78 17.92 -7.46
C ALA A 55 -15.18 19.07 -6.51
N SER A 56 -14.58 19.19 -5.33
CA SER A 56 -14.85 20.28 -4.40
C SER A 56 -14.45 21.66 -4.91
N LEU A 57 -13.58 21.73 -5.93
CA LEU A 57 -13.24 22.97 -6.63
C LEU A 57 -14.31 23.43 -7.62
N LYS A 58 -15.32 22.60 -7.90
CA LYS A 58 -16.45 22.98 -8.76
C LYS A 58 -17.59 23.55 -7.92
N PRO A 59 -18.53 24.32 -8.54
CA PRO A 59 -19.70 24.79 -7.81
C PRO A 59 -20.46 23.64 -7.15
N GLN A 60 -20.74 23.78 -5.85
CA GLN A 60 -21.48 22.82 -5.06
C GLN A 60 -22.91 23.33 -4.84
N LEU A 61 -23.91 22.53 -5.19
CA LEU A 61 -25.32 22.81 -4.96
C LEU A 61 -25.81 21.98 -3.78
N SER A 62 -26.36 22.62 -2.77
CA SER A 62 -26.95 21.98 -1.59
C SER A 62 -28.38 22.49 -1.35
N LEU A 63 -29.22 21.60 -0.83
CA LEU A 63 -30.51 21.94 -0.22
C LEU A 63 -30.35 21.75 1.29
N GLU A 64 -30.59 22.82 2.02
CA GLU A 64 -30.63 22.81 3.47
C GLU A 64 -32.07 23.08 3.90
N SER A 65 -32.60 22.32 4.86
CA SER A 65 -33.93 22.50 5.37
C SER A 65 -33.96 22.22 6.86
N THR A 66 -34.59 23.14 7.58
CA THR A 66 -34.98 22.98 8.97
C THR A 66 -36.51 22.84 9.00
N PRO A 67 -37.07 21.63 8.91
CA PRO A 67 -38.51 21.45 8.75
C PRO A 67 -39.31 21.79 9.98
N LEU A 68 -38.68 21.82 11.16
CA LEU A 68 -39.30 22.15 12.41
C LEU A 68 -38.28 22.71 13.40
N ASP A 69 -38.49 23.94 13.82
CA ASP A 69 -37.80 24.58 14.92
C ASP A 69 -38.88 25.21 15.82
N TYR A 70 -39.10 24.63 17.01
CA TYR A 70 -40.07 25.11 17.98
C TYR A 70 -39.37 25.86 19.11
N GLU A 71 -39.77 27.12 19.29
CA GLU A 71 -39.25 27.96 20.34
C GLU A 71 -40.35 28.46 21.24
N GLN A 72 -40.14 28.41 22.55
CA GLN A 72 -41.01 28.98 23.57
C GLN A 72 -40.13 29.71 24.60
N TYR A 73 -40.29 31.03 24.69
CA TYR A 73 -39.52 31.85 25.61
C TYR A 73 -40.22 33.17 25.96
N MET A 74 -39.75 33.82 27.03
CA MET A 74 -40.24 35.13 27.45
C MET A 74 -39.49 36.23 26.70
N VAL A 75 -40.21 37.04 25.94
CA VAL A 75 -39.67 38.18 25.19
C VAL A 75 -40.07 39.48 25.85
N GLN A 76 -39.12 40.35 26.04
CA GLN A 76 -39.36 41.72 26.43
C GLN A 76 -39.95 42.50 25.26
N ARG A 77 -41.13 43.08 25.45
CA ARG A 77 -41.85 43.89 24.48
C ARG A 77 -42.14 45.26 25.09
N TYR A 78 -41.73 46.31 24.37
CA TYR A 78 -42.10 47.68 24.71
C TYR A 78 -43.53 47.97 24.27
N ILE A 79 -44.39 48.45 25.21
CA ILE A 79 -45.75 48.91 24.93
C ILE A 79 -45.70 50.42 24.87
N SER A 80 -45.93 51.01 23.69
CA SER A 80 -45.86 52.46 23.47
C SER A 80 -46.95 53.24 24.23
N ASP A 81 -48.12 52.64 24.39
CA ASP A 81 -49.26 53.30 25.03
C ASP A 81 -49.10 53.38 26.54
N GLU A 82 -48.26 52.57 27.13
CA GLU A 82 -48.03 52.51 28.58
C GLU A 82 -46.62 52.94 28.97
N ASP A 83 -45.77 53.29 27.95
CA ASP A 83 -44.37 53.68 28.12
C ASP A 83 -43.57 52.72 29.05
N ARG A 84 -43.81 51.40 28.86
CA ARG A 84 -43.14 50.36 29.66
C ARG A 84 -42.80 49.12 28.89
N ASP A 85 -41.79 48.43 29.36
CA ASP A 85 -41.45 47.08 28.92
C ASP A 85 -42.24 46.04 29.72
N ILE A 86 -42.79 45.05 29.01
CA ILE A 86 -43.39 43.86 29.61
C ILE A 86 -42.79 42.61 29.04
N TYR A 87 -42.76 41.55 29.85
CA TYR A 87 -42.37 40.22 29.36
C TYR A 87 -43.64 39.47 28.95
N ARG A 88 -43.61 38.96 27.70
CA ARG A 88 -44.69 38.11 27.17
C ARG A 88 -44.10 36.79 26.73
N GLU A 89 -44.83 35.71 27.01
CA GLU A 89 -44.50 34.41 26.42
C GLU A 89 -44.73 34.47 24.91
N GLN A 90 -43.72 34.06 24.19
CA GLN A 90 -43.78 33.87 22.74
C GLN A 90 -43.55 32.41 22.43
N GLN A 91 -44.50 31.80 21.73
CA GLN A 91 -44.40 30.45 21.19
C GLN A 91 -44.41 30.53 19.67
N MET A 92 -43.45 29.88 19.01
CA MET A 92 -43.37 29.89 17.55
C MET A 92 -42.81 28.59 16.99
N VAL A 93 -43.24 28.27 15.79
CA VAL A 93 -42.67 27.23 14.97
C VAL A 93 -42.06 27.90 13.72
N TYR A 94 -40.82 27.64 13.50
CA TYR A 94 -40.14 28.08 12.28
C TYR A 94 -39.76 26.88 11.41
N ALA A 95 -40.02 26.95 10.12
CA ALA A 95 -39.62 25.99 9.13
C ALA A 95 -38.98 26.72 7.96
N GLU A 96 -37.84 26.25 7.50
CA GLU A 96 -37.15 26.83 6.36
C GLU A 96 -36.58 25.79 5.41
N ALA A 97 -36.45 26.18 4.15
CA ALA A 97 -35.74 25.46 3.11
C ALA A 97 -34.99 26.45 2.24
N ALA A 98 -33.73 26.18 2.01
CA ALA A 98 -32.86 27.01 1.15
C ALA A 98 -32.00 26.14 0.23
N VAL A 99 -31.90 26.56 -1.02
CA VAL A 99 -30.94 26.00 -1.97
C VAL A 99 -29.75 26.96 -2.06
N ALA A 100 -28.56 26.44 -1.87
CA ALA A 100 -27.31 27.20 -1.91
C ALA A 100 -26.36 26.63 -2.96
N LEU A 101 -25.80 27.52 -3.78
CA LEU A 101 -24.69 27.24 -4.69
C LEU A 101 -23.45 27.91 -4.13
N THR A 102 -22.40 27.15 -3.85
CA THR A 102 -21.13 27.65 -3.31
C THR A 102 -19.98 27.32 -4.24
N GLN A 103 -19.03 28.25 -4.40
CA GLN A 103 -17.83 28.08 -5.22
C GLN A 103 -16.63 28.67 -4.49
N ASP A 104 -15.66 27.83 -4.19
CA ASP A 104 -14.40 28.27 -3.64
C ASP A 104 -13.47 28.84 -4.71
N ILE A 105 -12.79 29.95 -4.42
CA ILE A 105 -11.88 30.65 -5.32
C ILE A 105 -10.45 30.43 -4.81
N GLU A 106 -9.72 29.49 -5.43
CA GLU A 106 -8.36 29.11 -4.99
C GLU A 106 -7.41 30.31 -4.88
N ALA A 107 -7.44 31.21 -5.86
CA ALA A 107 -6.50 32.34 -5.93
C ALA A 107 -6.64 33.30 -4.76
N LEU A 108 -7.88 33.52 -4.29
CA LEU A 108 -8.21 34.49 -3.25
C LEU A 108 -8.39 33.82 -1.87
N GLY A 109 -8.67 32.52 -1.83
CA GLY A 109 -8.99 31.83 -0.59
C GLY A 109 -10.37 32.15 -0.03
N GLY A 110 -11.26 32.73 -0.86
CA GLY A 110 -12.62 33.10 -0.50
C GLY A 110 -13.65 32.20 -1.19
N THR A 111 -14.92 32.34 -0.74
CA THR A 111 -16.06 31.57 -1.26
C THR A 111 -17.11 32.51 -1.85
N LEU A 112 -17.44 32.32 -3.12
CA LEU A 112 -18.60 32.92 -3.75
C LEU A 112 -19.82 32.03 -3.46
N TYR A 113 -20.96 32.63 -3.12
CA TYR A 113 -22.18 31.88 -2.88
C TYR A 113 -23.39 32.57 -3.51
N ALA A 114 -24.36 31.78 -3.95
CA ALA A 114 -25.67 32.22 -4.38
C ALA A 114 -26.71 31.32 -3.68
N SER A 115 -27.79 31.90 -3.18
CA SER A 115 -28.83 31.13 -2.50
C SER A 115 -30.22 31.65 -2.79
N THR A 116 -31.20 30.76 -2.72
CA THR A 116 -32.64 31.06 -2.69
C THR A 116 -33.24 30.27 -1.54
N GLY A 117 -34.23 30.86 -0.87
CA GLY A 117 -34.83 30.24 0.30
C GLY A 117 -36.26 30.70 0.60
N LEU A 118 -36.98 29.85 1.32
CA LEU A 118 -38.32 30.06 1.82
C LEU A 118 -38.38 29.65 3.29
N GLY A 119 -38.89 30.51 4.12
CA GLY A 119 -39.20 30.23 5.53
C GLY A 119 -40.71 30.43 5.85
N LEU A 120 -41.22 29.63 6.73
CA LEU A 120 -42.55 29.75 7.34
C LEU A 120 -42.37 29.95 8.82
N LEU A 121 -42.92 31.02 9.33
CA LEU A 121 -43.03 31.29 10.78
C LEU A 121 -44.48 31.23 11.19
N HIS A 122 -44.82 30.29 12.05
CA HIS A 122 -46.07 30.20 12.71
C HIS A 122 -45.91 30.67 14.15
N THR A 123 -46.63 31.74 14.53
CA THR A 123 -46.61 32.29 15.90
C THR A 123 -47.91 31.98 16.61
N PHE A 124 -47.81 31.35 17.79
CA PHE A 124 -48.95 31.12 18.68
C PHE A 124 -49.16 32.38 19.51
N GLY A 125 -50.21 33.11 19.24
CA GLY A 125 -50.61 34.30 20.02
C GLY A 125 -51.80 34.00 20.92
N GLY A 126 -51.95 34.68 22.09
CA GLY A 126 -53.06 34.44 23.02
C GLY A 126 -54.45 34.52 22.40
N ASP A 127 -54.70 35.52 21.53
CA ASP A 127 -55.99 35.72 20.87
C ASP A 127 -55.93 35.44 19.32
N THR A 128 -54.77 35.41 18.71
CA THR A 128 -54.63 35.24 17.26
C THR A 128 -53.34 34.52 16.92
N ASN A 129 -53.45 33.33 16.28
CA ASN A 129 -52.32 32.68 15.62
C ASN A 129 -52.15 33.32 14.23
N TYR A 130 -50.91 33.49 13.80
CA TYR A 130 -50.63 34.01 12.45
C TYR A 130 -49.42 33.34 11.80
N ASP A 131 -49.54 33.20 10.49
CA ASP A 131 -48.50 32.68 9.63
C ASP A 131 -47.80 33.81 8.90
N GLN A 132 -46.45 33.72 8.79
CA GLN A 132 -45.66 34.61 7.98
C GLN A 132 -44.71 33.80 7.08
N PHE A 133 -44.70 34.11 5.81
CA PHE A 133 -43.80 33.55 4.85
C PHE A 133 -42.65 34.53 4.60
N SER A 134 -41.41 34.06 4.81
CA SER A 134 -40.21 34.81 4.45
C SER A 134 -39.56 34.21 3.22
N THR A 135 -39.30 35.02 2.22
CA THR A 135 -38.63 34.54 0.98
C THR A 135 -37.36 35.30 0.73
N VAL A 136 -36.39 34.56 0.22
CA VAL A 136 -35.16 35.08 -0.37
C VAL A 136 -35.13 34.59 -1.80
N PRO A 137 -35.78 35.29 -2.78
CA PRO A 137 -35.82 34.84 -4.16
C PRO A 137 -34.46 34.62 -4.78
N ILE A 138 -33.50 35.51 -4.48
CA ILE A 138 -32.09 35.36 -4.86
C ILE A 138 -31.24 36.19 -3.90
N LYS A 139 -30.10 35.62 -3.52
CA LYS A 139 -29.04 36.28 -2.77
C LYS A 139 -27.69 35.81 -3.32
N VAL A 140 -26.81 36.72 -3.67
CA VAL A 140 -25.44 36.44 -4.11
C VAL A 140 -24.48 37.15 -3.16
N GLY A 141 -23.42 36.47 -2.74
CA GLY A 141 -22.48 37.03 -1.82
C GLY A 141 -21.08 36.43 -1.98
N TYR A 142 -20.15 37.10 -1.34
CA TYR A 142 -18.74 36.70 -1.28
C TYR A 142 -18.23 36.79 0.15
N ARG A 143 -17.57 35.73 0.60
CA ARG A 143 -16.97 35.64 1.93
C ARG A 143 -15.50 35.34 1.82
N GLN A 144 -14.67 36.09 2.56
CA GLN A 144 -13.22 35.87 2.57
C GLN A 144 -12.61 36.29 3.92
N ASP A 145 -11.64 35.52 4.38
CA ASP A 145 -10.67 35.99 5.38
C ASP A 145 -9.47 36.60 4.67
N LEU A 146 -9.41 37.95 4.63
CA LEU A 146 -8.40 38.70 3.86
C LEU A 146 -6.97 38.50 4.38
N LEU A 147 -6.82 38.25 5.69
CA LEU A 147 -5.53 38.06 6.35
C LEU A 147 -5.34 36.61 6.80
N GLY A 148 -6.29 35.75 6.45
CA GLY A 148 -6.35 34.36 6.85
C GLY A 148 -5.38 33.45 6.07
N PHE A 149 -5.31 32.24 6.55
CA PHE A 149 -4.53 31.19 5.91
C PHE A 149 -5.31 30.62 4.70
N ASN A 150 -4.68 30.64 3.53
CA ASN A 150 -5.30 30.11 2.32
C ASN A 150 -5.02 28.57 2.18
N GLN A 151 -5.94 27.77 2.73
CA GLN A 151 -5.88 26.31 2.64
C GLN A 151 -5.99 25.78 1.20
N LEU A 152 -6.74 26.48 0.33
CA LEU A 152 -6.98 26.03 -1.06
C LEU A 152 -5.68 26.05 -1.87
N LYS A 153 -4.85 27.09 -1.67
CA LYS A 153 -3.52 27.20 -2.30
C LYS A 153 -2.62 26.03 -1.91
N TRP A 154 -2.59 25.63 -0.65
CA TRP A 154 -1.78 24.53 -0.16
C TRP A 154 -2.32 23.17 -0.63
N ASN A 155 -3.64 23.00 -0.65
CA ASN A 155 -4.27 21.80 -1.18
C ASN A 155 -3.92 21.58 -2.65
N LYS A 156 -3.83 22.65 -3.46
CA LYS A 156 -3.41 22.58 -4.87
C LYS A 156 -2.00 22.05 -5.04
N LEU A 157 -1.10 22.31 -4.10
CA LEU A 157 0.26 21.78 -4.09
C LEU A 157 0.29 20.34 -3.58
N LEU A 158 -0.37 20.08 -2.44
CA LEU A 158 -0.23 18.83 -1.71
C LEU A 158 -1.05 17.67 -2.29
N GLN A 159 -2.26 17.92 -2.83
CA GLN A 159 -3.12 16.83 -3.31
C GLN A 159 -2.53 16.06 -4.50
N PRO A 160 -1.93 16.71 -5.52
CA PRO A 160 -1.22 15.98 -6.57
C PRO A 160 0.00 15.21 -6.06
N MET A 161 0.73 15.74 -5.07
CA MET A 161 1.88 15.06 -4.48
C MET A 161 1.46 13.78 -3.74
N LYS A 162 0.33 13.82 -3.01
CA LYS A 162 -0.25 12.66 -2.32
C LYS A 162 -0.64 11.55 -3.29
N LEU A 163 -1.25 11.92 -4.42
CA LEU A 163 -1.60 10.95 -5.46
C LEU A 163 -0.33 10.34 -6.07
N GLN A 164 0.65 11.17 -6.44
CA GLN A 164 1.92 10.70 -6.99
C GLN A 164 2.66 9.76 -6.04
N GLN A 165 2.72 10.11 -4.75
CA GLN A 165 3.28 9.23 -3.71
C GLN A 165 2.55 7.88 -3.67
N ALA A 166 1.22 7.88 -3.65
CA ALA A 166 0.43 6.67 -3.60
C ALA A 166 0.65 5.77 -4.83
N GLU A 167 0.76 6.36 -6.04
CA GLU A 167 1.07 5.62 -7.27
C GLU A 167 2.47 4.97 -7.22
N LYS A 168 3.49 5.70 -6.77
CA LYS A 168 4.84 5.15 -6.63
C LYS A 168 4.93 4.12 -5.50
N THR A 169 4.22 4.33 -4.39
CA THR A 169 4.13 3.36 -3.28
C THR A 169 3.45 2.07 -3.74
N TYR A 170 2.41 2.16 -4.55
CA TYR A 170 1.78 0.98 -5.14
C TYR A 170 2.78 0.18 -5.99
N ALA A 171 3.48 0.84 -6.93
CA ALA A 171 4.47 0.19 -7.77
C ALA A 171 5.62 -0.45 -6.94
N TYR A 172 6.11 0.26 -5.92
CA TYR A 172 7.12 -0.23 -4.98
C TYR A 172 6.69 -1.50 -4.25
N ASN A 173 5.44 -1.54 -3.77
CA ASN A 173 4.88 -2.68 -3.07
C ASN A 173 4.60 -3.88 -4.01
N VAL A 174 4.22 -3.63 -5.26
CA VAL A 174 4.08 -4.68 -6.28
C VAL A 174 5.43 -5.32 -6.59
N GLU A 175 6.50 -4.53 -6.74
CA GLU A 175 7.86 -5.07 -6.92
C GLU A 175 8.37 -5.81 -5.68
N ALA A 176 8.03 -5.36 -4.47
CA ALA A 176 8.29 -6.11 -3.24
C ALA A 176 7.59 -7.48 -3.24
N THR A 177 6.33 -7.51 -3.70
CA THR A 177 5.55 -8.75 -3.84
C THR A 177 6.20 -9.70 -4.85
N ALA A 178 6.69 -9.17 -5.97
CA ALA A 178 7.47 -9.93 -6.95
C ALA A 178 8.74 -10.54 -6.33
N GLY A 179 9.51 -9.75 -5.60
CA GLY A 179 10.72 -10.21 -4.90
C GLY A 179 10.44 -11.33 -3.89
N GLN A 180 9.35 -11.22 -3.14
CA GLN A 180 8.93 -12.27 -2.21
C GLN A 180 8.51 -13.56 -2.93
N ALA A 181 7.79 -13.45 -4.05
CA ALA A 181 7.42 -14.60 -4.88
C ALA A 181 8.66 -15.33 -5.41
N VAL A 182 9.67 -14.59 -5.86
CA VAL A 182 10.98 -15.12 -6.29
C VAL A 182 11.65 -15.89 -5.15
N SER A 183 11.67 -15.32 -3.95
CA SER A 183 12.25 -15.99 -2.78
C SER A 183 11.56 -17.33 -2.48
N LEU A 184 10.22 -17.36 -2.48
CA LEU A 184 9.45 -18.58 -2.24
C LEU A 184 9.58 -19.60 -3.37
N PHE A 185 9.68 -19.16 -4.62
CA PHE A 185 9.96 -20.01 -5.78
C PHE A 185 11.28 -20.78 -5.60
N PHE A 186 12.36 -20.06 -5.27
CA PHE A 186 13.66 -20.70 -5.09
C PHE A 186 13.76 -21.54 -3.79
N GLN A 187 13.02 -21.19 -2.74
CA GLN A 187 12.90 -22.03 -1.56
C GLN A 187 12.28 -23.39 -1.90
N LEU A 188 11.21 -23.41 -2.72
CA LEU A 188 10.64 -24.65 -3.21
C LEU A 188 11.62 -25.39 -4.15
N ALA A 189 12.31 -24.69 -5.05
CA ALA A 189 13.30 -25.28 -5.94
C ALA A 189 14.41 -26.00 -5.17
N LEU A 190 14.94 -25.34 -4.13
CA LEU A 190 15.95 -25.93 -3.23
C LEU A 190 15.41 -27.15 -2.49
N ALA A 191 14.18 -27.08 -1.96
CA ALA A 191 13.56 -28.20 -1.27
C ALA A 191 13.30 -29.41 -2.19
N GLN A 192 12.90 -29.17 -3.45
CA GLN A 192 12.76 -30.21 -4.48
C GLN A 192 14.10 -30.87 -4.82
N ASP A 193 15.17 -30.08 -4.94
CA ASP A 193 16.52 -30.58 -5.15
C ASP A 193 17.02 -31.44 -3.98
N LEU A 194 16.79 -30.95 -2.74
CA LEU A 194 17.16 -31.70 -1.53
C LEU A 194 16.43 -33.03 -1.42
N MET A 195 15.13 -33.07 -1.74
CA MET A 195 14.37 -34.29 -1.73
C MET A 195 14.91 -35.30 -2.76
N ARG A 196 15.15 -34.85 -4.01
CA ARG A 196 15.71 -35.73 -5.05
C ARG A 196 17.08 -36.27 -4.66
N MET A 197 17.97 -35.43 -4.11
CA MET A 197 19.28 -35.86 -3.62
C MET A 197 19.16 -36.87 -2.46
N ALA A 198 18.20 -36.72 -1.56
CA ALA A 198 17.97 -37.68 -0.46
C ALA A 198 17.47 -39.02 -1.00
N GLU A 199 16.59 -39.05 -2.04
CA GLU A 199 16.16 -40.26 -2.73
C GLU A 199 17.34 -41.00 -3.39
N GLU A 200 18.17 -40.28 -4.16
CA GLU A 200 19.36 -40.82 -4.82
C GLU A 200 20.36 -41.38 -3.79
N ASN A 201 20.54 -40.67 -2.67
CA ASN A 201 21.41 -41.09 -1.57
C ASN A 201 20.89 -42.39 -0.91
N LEU A 202 19.58 -42.49 -0.63
CA LEU A 202 18.98 -43.71 -0.07
C LEU A 202 19.16 -44.91 -1.01
N GLN A 203 18.91 -44.74 -2.32
CA GLN A 203 19.16 -45.81 -3.31
C GLN A 203 20.62 -46.27 -3.34
N THR A 204 21.56 -45.34 -3.22
CA THR A 204 22.99 -45.64 -3.14
C THR A 204 23.31 -46.40 -1.85
N CYS A 205 22.81 -45.96 -0.69
CA CYS A 205 22.99 -46.64 0.60
C CYS A 205 22.39 -48.03 0.60
N ASP A 206 21.20 -48.23 0.01
CA ASP A 206 20.55 -49.55 -0.15
C ASP A 206 21.41 -50.49 -0.97
N THR A 207 21.98 -50.00 -2.07
CA THR A 207 22.88 -50.77 -2.93
C THR A 207 24.16 -51.19 -2.22
N ILE A 208 24.80 -50.23 -1.53
CA ILE A 208 26.03 -50.47 -0.75
C ILE A 208 25.77 -51.45 0.39
N TYR A 209 24.65 -51.31 1.13
CA TYR A 209 24.27 -52.24 2.20
C TYR A 209 24.04 -53.66 1.64
N ALA A 210 23.37 -53.82 0.51
CA ALA A 210 23.16 -55.10 -0.16
C ALA A 210 24.51 -55.78 -0.56
N ILE A 211 25.45 -55.00 -1.06
CA ILE A 211 26.82 -55.45 -1.35
C ILE A 211 27.52 -55.85 -0.05
N GLY A 212 27.43 -55.05 1.01
CA GLY A 212 27.96 -55.30 2.32
C GLY A 212 27.47 -56.63 2.91
N CYS A 213 26.16 -56.89 2.85
CA CYS A 213 25.54 -58.14 3.27
C CYS A 213 26.16 -59.36 2.54
N ARG A 214 26.38 -59.25 1.22
CA ARG A 214 27.02 -60.34 0.45
C ARG A 214 28.49 -60.53 0.89
N ARG A 215 29.25 -59.46 1.07
CA ARG A 215 30.69 -59.53 1.51
C ARG A 215 30.82 -60.10 2.93
N PHE A 216 29.87 -59.76 3.84
CA PHE A 216 29.85 -60.34 5.17
C PHE A 216 29.61 -61.84 5.19
N LYS A 217 28.70 -62.33 4.31
CA LYS A 217 28.46 -63.79 4.19
C LYS A 217 29.67 -64.61 3.77
N ILE A 218 30.59 -63.97 3.04
CA ILE A 218 31.88 -64.62 2.65
C ILE A 218 33.07 -64.17 3.55
N ALA A 219 32.76 -63.62 4.74
CA ALA A 219 33.74 -63.11 5.70
C ALA A 219 34.76 -62.08 5.18
N SER A 220 34.34 -61.32 4.14
CA SER A 220 35.19 -60.31 3.50
C SER A 220 35.07 -58.94 4.18
N ILE A 221 34.11 -58.73 5.06
CA ILE A 221 33.96 -57.56 5.92
C ILE A 221 33.53 -57.98 7.32
N SER A 222 33.85 -57.16 8.33
CA SER A 222 33.49 -57.36 9.73
C SER A 222 32.01 -57.01 10.02
N LYS A 223 31.47 -57.50 11.16
CA LYS A 223 30.14 -57.12 11.61
C LYS A 223 30.05 -55.62 11.93
N ALA A 224 31.12 -55.02 12.43
CA ALA A 224 31.21 -53.59 12.69
C ALA A 224 31.04 -52.75 11.40
N GLU A 225 31.73 -53.14 10.32
CA GLU A 225 31.55 -52.48 9.02
C GLU A 225 30.15 -52.64 8.46
N LEU A 226 29.54 -53.83 8.57
CA LEU A 226 28.12 -54.01 8.17
C LEU A 226 27.17 -53.14 8.98
N SER A 227 27.39 -52.99 10.29
CA SER A 227 26.58 -52.13 11.16
C SER A 227 26.72 -50.63 10.81
N ILE A 228 27.90 -50.20 10.37
CA ILE A 228 28.13 -48.84 9.85
C ILE A 228 27.31 -48.61 8.58
N LEU A 229 27.28 -49.56 7.66
CA LEU A 229 26.47 -49.46 6.44
C LEU A 229 24.97 -49.42 6.72
N ASP A 230 24.49 -50.18 7.71
CA ASP A 230 23.08 -50.16 8.16
C ASP A 230 22.72 -48.81 8.80
N LEU A 231 23.62 -48.25 9.64
CA LEU A 231 23.47 -46.92 10.21
C LEU A 231 23.41 -45.84 9.12
N GLN A 232 24.25 -45.91 8.10
CA GLN A 232 24.23 -44.96 6.96
C GLN A 232 22.90 -45.04 6.22
N ARG A 233 22.37 -46.22 6.01
CA ARG A 233 21.06 -46.45 5.41
C ARG A 233 19.93 -45.86 6.24
N ALA A 234 19.92 -46.09 7.53
CA ALA A 234 18.93 -45.53 8.47
C ALA A 234 18.99 -43.99 8.50
N ASN A 235 20.18 -43.39 8.46
CA ASN A 235 20.35 -41.95 8.37
C ASN A 235 19.87 -41.38 7.06
N ALA A 236 20.10 -42.07 5.92
CA ALA A 236 19.60 -41.67 4.61
C ALA A 236 18.06 -41.71 4.54
N LEU A 237 17.42 -42.71 5.18
CA LEU A 237 15.96 -42.77 5.29
C LEU A 237 15.39 -41.57 6.08
N ASN A 238 16.01 -41.26 7.24
CA ASN A 238 15.59 -40.09 8.02
C ASN A 238 15.79 -38.79 7.25
N SER A 239 16.87 -38.67 6.49
CA SER A 239 17.12 -37.50 5.63
C SER A 239 16.08 -37.35 4.53
N LEU A 240 15.62 -38.45 3.93
CA LEU A 240 14.55 -38.44 2.94
C LEU A 240 13.21 -37.96 3.55
N GLU A 241 12.83 -38.48 4.71
CA GLU A 241 11.59 -38.08 5.39
C GLU A 241 11.63 -36.58 5.76
N ASN A 242 12.76 -36.07 6.26
CA ASN A 242 12.93 -34.65 6.53
C ASN A 242 12.84 -33.79 5.26
N ALA A 243 13.44 -34.24 4.16
CA ALA A 243 13.38 -33.55 2.88
C ALA A 243 11.93 -33.49 2.31
N LYS A 244 11.15 -34.58 2.47
CA LYS A 244 9.71 -34.57 2.10
C LYS A 244 8.90 -33.56 2.90
N ILE A 245 9.16 -33.44 4.21
CA ILE A 245 8.50 -32.45 5.06
C ILE A 245 8.84 -31.04 4.55
N SER A 246 10.12 -30.74 4.38
CA SER A 246 10.57 -29.43 3.91
C SER A 246 10.02 -29.04 2.54
N GLN A 247 9.95 -30.01 1.60
CA GLN A 247 9.34 -29.80 0.28
C GLN A 247 7.85 -29.47 0.39
N ASN A 248 7.11 -30.22 1.22
CA ASN A 248 5.67 -30.00 1.41
C ASN A 248 5.39 -28.62 2.05
N GLU A 249 6.21 -28.20 3.00
CA GLU A 249 6.12 -26.88 3.63
C GLU A 249 6.40 -25.76 2.61
N ALA A 250 7.47 -25.85 1.84
CA ALA A 250 7.82 -24.88 0.81
C ALA A 250 6.75 -24.81 -0.29
N LYS A 251 6.22 -25.98 -0.72
CA LYS A 251 5.12 -26.06 -1.69
C LYS A 251 3.86 -25.35 -1.20
N LYS A 252 3.43 -25.62 0.03
CA LYS A 252 2.26 -24.99 0.63
C LYS A 252 2.46 -23.48 0.82
N SER A 253 3.66 -23.06 1.18
CA SER A 253 4.00 -21.64 1.33
C SER A 253 3.88 -20.89 0.00
N LEU A 254 4.43 -21.44 -1.07
CA LEU A 254 4.32 -20.84 -2.41
C LEU A 254 2.87 -20.86 -2.92
N ALA A 255 2.16 -21.98 -2.81
CA ALA A 255 0.76 -22.09 -3.21
C ALA A 255 -0.13 -21.08 -2.48
N SER A 256 0.02 -20.96 -1.16
CA SER A 256 -0.71 -19.98 -0.35
C SER A 256 -0.42 -18.54 -0.76
N TYR A 257 0.84 -18.23 -1.04
CA TYR A 257 1.25 -16.88 -1.46
C TYR A 257 0.68 -16.50 -2.83
N LEU A 258 0.60 -17.46 -3.75
CA LEU A 258 0.02 -17.28 -5.09
C LEU A 258 -1.52 -17.36 -5.11
N GLY A 259 -2.17 -17.60 -3.97
CA GLY A 259 -3.62 -17.77 -3.90
C GLY A 259 -4.12 -19.07 -4.53
N MET A 260 -3.26 -20.07 -4.67
CA MET A 260 -3.62 -21.41 -5.20
C MET A 260 -4.18 -22.31 -4.09
N GLU A 261 -4.87 -23.38 -4.49
CA GLU A 261 -5.28 -24.43 -3.57
C GLU A 261 -4.07 -25.10 -2.89
N ARG A 262 -4.19 -25.39 -1.59
CA ARG A 262 -3.07 -25.89 -0.76
C ARG A 262 -2.48 -27.22 -1.22
N ASP A 263 -3.28 -28.04 -1.92
CA ASP A 263 -2.89 -29.37 -2.40
C ASP A 263 -2.50 -29.39 -3.88
N THR A 264 -2.31 -28.20 -4.50
CA THR A 264 -1.80 -28.09 -5.88
C THR A 264 -0.41 -28.70 -5.97
N ASP A 265 -0.21 -29.60 -6.90
CA ASP A 265 1.12 -30.15 -7.20
C ASP A 265 1.89 -29.18 -8.11
N ILE A 266 2.98 -28.64 -7.60
CA ILE A 266 3.77 -27.60 -8.27
C ILE A 266 5.10 -28.19 -8.73
N GLU A 267 5.32 -28.20 -10.05
CA GLU A 267 6.59 -28.50 -10.67
C GLU A 267 7.26 -27.22 -11.15
N LEU A 268 8.50 -26.99 -10.75
CA LEU A 268 9.23 -25.77 -11.08
C LEU A 268 10.17 -25.96 -12.27
N ILE A 269 10.19 -24.97 -13.16
CA ILE A 269 11.20 -24.83 -14.21
C ILE A 269 12.17 -23.73 -13.76
N ILE A 270 13.36 -24.16 -13.28
CA ILE A 270 14.39 -23.22 -12.78
C ILE A 270 15.05 -22.52 -13.97
N PRO A 271 15.10 -21.18 -13.98
CA PRO A 271 15.79 -20.44 -15.04
C PRO A 271 17.30 -20.70 -14.97
N THR A 272 17.85 -21.27 -16.03
CA THR A 272 19.29 -21.55 -16.17
C THR A 272 20.03 -20.42 -16.88
N VAL A 273 19.30 -19.53 -17.56
CA VAL A 273 19.83 -18.41 -18.31
C VAL A 273 19.53 -17.13 -17.56
N TYR A 274 20.55 -16.36 -17.26
CA TYR A 274 20.48 -15.01 -16.72
C TYR A 274 21.38 -14.10 -17.55
N SER A 275 20.92 -12.87 -17.83
CA SER A 275 21.68 -11.92 -18.63
C SER A 275 22.84 -11.35 -17.83
N PRO A 276 24.08 -11.42 -18.32
CA PRO A 276 25.19 -10.72 -17.70
C PRO A 276 24.97 -9.22 -17.86
N MET A 277 24.55 -8.57 -16.79
CA MET A 277 24.29 -7.14 -16.77
C MET A 277 25.07 -6.52 -15.61
N LYS A 278 25.78 -5.44 -15.89
CA LYS A 278 26.35 -4.57 -14.87
C LYS A 278 25.55 -3.27 -14.83
N VAL A 279 25.19 -2.87 -13.65
CA VAL A 279 24.44 -1.65 -13.39
C VAL A 279 25.38 -0.62 -12.80
N ASP A 280 25.30 0.61 -13.30
CA ASP A 280 26.03 1.73 -12.74
C ASP A 280 25.30 2.28 -11.51
N ALA A 281 26.04 2.52 -10.42
CA ALA A 281 25.46 2.95 -9.16
C ALA A 281 24.91 4.38 -9.23
N GLU A 282 25.57 5.29 -9.98
CA GLU A 282 25.10 6.67 -10.13
C GLU A 282 23.80 6.72 -10.95
N GLU A 283 23.72 5.91 -12.01
CA GLU A 283 22.49 5.77 -12.81
C GLU A 283 21.35 5.21 -11.97
N ALA A 284 21.60 4.17 -11.16
CA ALA A 284 20.59 3.59 -10.27
C ALA A 284 20.08 4.58 -9.21
N VAL A 285 21.00 5.36 -8.61
CA VAL A 285 20.63 6.42 -7.65
C VAL A 285 19.80 7.51 -8.33
N ALA A 286 20.11 7.89 -9.57
CA ALA A 286 19.33 8.85 -10.32
C ALA A 286 17.88 8.37 -10.54
N PHE A 287 17.68 7.11 -10.97
CA PHE A 287 16.34 6.53 -11.09
C PHE A 287 15.62 6.39 -9.75
N ALA A 288 16.32 6.05 -8.68
CA ALA A 288 15.74 5.98 -7.35
C ALA A 288 15.25 7.36 -6.88
N ARG A 289 16.02 8.42 -7.06
CA ARG A 289 15.62 9.80 -6.73
C ARG A 289 14.35 10.25 -7.44
N GLU A 290 14.15 9.81 -8.66
CA GLU A 290 12.96 10.15 -9.47
C GLU A 290 11.75 9.30 -9.10
N ASN A 291 11.95 8.01 -8.80
CA ASN A 291 10.85 7.05 -8.77
C ASN A 291 10.55 6.47 -7.39
N ASN A 292 11.52 6.42 -6.47
CA ASN A 292 11.30 5.81 -5.15
C ASN A 292 10.34 6.66 -4.30
N PRO A 293 9.28 6.07 -3.75
CA PRO A 293 8.27 6.80 -2.97
C PRO A 293 8.83 7.53 -1.74
N ALA A 294 9.93 7.06 -1.14
CA ALA A 294 10.54 7.68 0.03
C ALA A 294 10.99 9.14 -0.22
N PHE A 295 11.49 9.44 -1.43
CA PHE A 295 11.87 10.80 -1.79
C PHE A 295 10.66 11.73 -1.95
N ILE A 296 9.54 11.21 -2.46
CA ILE A 296 8.30 11.98 -2.64
C ILE A 296 7.65 12.22 -1.28
N GLU A 297 7.60 11.20 -0.43
CA GLU A 297 7.04 11.22 0.92
C GLU A 297 7.73 12.27 1.80
N THR A 298 9.05 12.24 1.85
CA THR A 298 9.81 13.22 2.66
C THR A 298 9.69 14.63 2.13
N ARG A 299 9.63 14.82 0.80
CA ARG A 299 9.35 16.13 0.19
C ARG A 299 7.96 16.63 0.57
N GLN A 300 6.93 15.76 0.51
CA GLN A 300 5.58 16.09 0.93
C GLN A 300 5.52 16.49 2.40
N ALA A 301 6.18 15.73 3.30
CA ALA A 301 6.23 16.03 4.72
C ALA A 301 6.84 17.41 5.01
N VAL A 302 7.88 17.81 4.30
CA VAL A 302 8.47 19.15 4.40
C VAL A 302 7.47 20.23 3.94
N GLU A 303 6.78 20.03 2.82
CA GLU A 303 5.78 21.01 2.36
C GLU A 303 4.55 21.09 3.30
N GLU A 304 4.12 19.99 3.91
CA GLU A 304 3.08 19.99 4.95
C GLU A 304 3.55 20.73 6.22
N ALA A 305 4.79 20.53 6.64
CA ALA A 305 5.35 21.26 7.77
C ALA A 305 5.49 22.77 7.47
N ARG A 306 5.87 23.16 6.25
CA ARG A 306 5.87 24.56 5.79
C ARG A 306 4.48 25.18 5.81
N MET A 307 3.47 24.43 5.34
CA MET A 307 2.07 24.83 5.43
C MET A 307 1.67 25.13 6.88
N ASN A 308 2.03 24.23 7.81
CA ASN A 308 1.71 24.41 9.23
C ASN A 308 2.41 25.61 9.86
N VAL A 309 3.65 25.90 9.47
CA VAL A 309 4.37 27.12 9.89
C VAL A 309 3.66 28.37 9.38
N GLU A 310 3.26 28.40 8.08
CA GLU A 310 2.52 29.53 7.52
C GLU A 310 1.19 29.72 8.22
N LYS A 311 0.43 28.65 8.44
CA LYS A 311 -0.83 28.65 9.19
C LYS A 311 -0.64 29.24 10.60
N ALA A 312 0.29 28.69 11.37
CA ALA A 312 0.57 29.16 12.73
C ALA A 312 1.08 30.62 12.76
N LYS A 313 1.80 31.05 11.72
CA LYS A 313 2.26 32.45 11.56
C LYS A 313 1.07 33.40 11.31
N VAL A 314 0.12 33.01 10.48
CA VAL A 314 -1.09 33.77 10.17
C VAL A 314 -1.99 33.85 11.40
N GLU A 315 -2.22 32.75 12.09
CA GLU A 315 -3.07 32.68 13.31
C GLU A 315 -2.55 33.55 14.47
N ARG A 316 -1.31 34.01 14.45
CA ARG A 316 -0.75 34.97 15.41
C ARG A 316 -1.20 36.41 15.17
N ARG A 317 -1.67 36.70 13.98
CA ARG A 317 -2.09 38.04 13.57
C ARG A 317 -3.57 38.28 13.89
N LEU A 318 -4.04 39.48 13.64
CA LEU A 318 -5.45 39.79 13.59
C LEU A 318 -6.09 39.04 12.40
N SER A 319 -7.34 38.61 12.54
CA SER A 319 -8.16 38.13 11.41
C SER A 319 -9.12 39.22 10.95
N LEU A 320 -9.33 39.28 9.63
CA LEU A 320 -10.18 40.25 8.97
C LEU A 320 -11.09 39.51 7.99
N ASN A 321 -12.31 39.21 8.45
CA ASN A 321 -13.32 38.53 7.66
C ASN A 321 -14.25 39.55 7.00
N ILE A 322 -14.46 39.39 5.70
CA ILE A 322 -15.43 40.14 4.91
C ILE A 322 -16.53 39.18 4.47
N ASP A 323 -17.79 39.59 4.66
CA ASP A 323 -18.98 38.95 4.10
C ASP A 323 -19.83 40.05 3.45
N ALA A 324 -19.88 40.05 2.13
CA ALA A 324 -20.67 40.99 1.35
C ALA A 324 -21.70 40.25 0.51
N SER A 325 -22.95 40.68 0.58
CA SER A 325 -24.02 40.09 -0.22
C SER A 325 -25.04 41.11 -0.69
N ILE A 326 -25.63 40.80 -1.83
CA ILE A 326 -26.77 41.52 -2.39
C ILE A 326 -27.85 40.47 -2.75
N GLY A 327 -29.09 40.83 -2.49
CA GLY A 327 -30.21 39.92 -2.77
C GLY A 327 -31.56 40.63 -2.72
N LEU A 328 -32.56 39.82 -2.78
CA LEU A 328 -33.95 40.23 -2.64
C LEU A 328 -34.55 39.45 -1.48
N ASN A 329 -35.38 40.11 -0.64
CA ASN A 329 -36.13 39.42 0.42
C ASN A 329 -37.54 40.04 0.54
N GLN A 330 -38.47 39.25 1.02
CA GLN A 330 -39.83 39.70 1.31
C GLN A 330 -40.41 38.85 2.45
N VAL A 331 -41.31 39.49 3.21
CA VAL A 331 -42.12 38.83 4.22
C VAL A 331 -43.59 39.16 3.99
N ALA A 332 -44.46 38.17 3.96
CA ALA A 332 -45.88 38.36 3.74
C ALA A 332 -46.69 37.31 4.57
N ASN A 333 -47.96 37.56 4.75
CA ASN A 333 -48.89 36.70 5.50
C ASN A 333 -49.40 35.53 4.62
N ASN A 334 -49.15 35.54 3.34
CA ASN A 334 -49.46 34.44 2.44
C ASN A 334 -48.29 34.15 1.48
N PHE A 335 -48.24 32.93 0.96
CA PHE A 335 -47.16 32.45 0.14
C PHE A 335 -46.96 33.26 -1.17
N PHE A 336 -48.01 33.62 -1.87
CA PHE A 336 -47.88 34.29 -3.16
C PHE A 336 -47.41 35.73 -2.99
N ASP A 337 -47.85 36.42 -1.97
CA ASP A 337 -47.45 37.81 -1.69
C ASP A 337 -46.00 37.91 -1.25
N ALA A 338 -45.45 36.82 -0.65
CA ALA A 338 -44.05 36.73 -0.27
C ALA A 338 -43.09 36.75 -1.47
N TYR A 339 -43.58 36.55 -2.70
CA TYR A 339 -42.80 36.72 -3.94
C TYR A 339 -43.16 38.00 -4.72
N HIS A 340 -44.12 38.79 -4.25
CA HIS A 340 -44.52 40.04 -4.88
C HIS A 340 -43.73 41.23 -4.32
N ASN A 341 -43.18 42.06 -5.22
CA ASN A 341 -42.43 43.28 -4.88
C ASN A 341 -41.33 43.09 -3.82
N PRO A 342 -40.42 42.13 -4.00
CA PRO A 342 -39.36 41.87 -3.04
C PRO A 342 -38.45 43.10 -2.88
N LEU A 343 -38.05 43.38 -1.63
CA LEU A 343 -37.14 44.44 -1.28
C LEU A 343 -35.70 44.06 -1.53
N THR A 344 -34.90 45.04 -2.01
CA THR A 344 -33.45 44.85 -2.19
C THR A 344 -32.79 44.77 -0.79
N GLN A 345 -32.09 43.68 -0.55
CA GLN A 345 -31.25 43.48 0.61
C GLN A 345 -29.80 43.68 0.22
N LYS A 346 -29.08 44.53 0.93
CA LYS A 346 -27.64 44.71 0.83
C LYS A 346 -27.01 44.51 2.18
N LYS A 347 -26.02 43.65 2.27
CA LYS A 347 -25.27 43.40 3.49
C LYS A 347 -23.78 43.50 3.21
N ALA A 348 -23.04 44.25 3.99
CA ALA A 348 -21.61 44.26 4.03
C ALA A 348 -21.20 44.20 5.50
N MET A 349 -20.49 43.15 5.86
CA MET A 349 -20.03 42.92 7.23
C MET A 349 -18.52 42.72 7.19
N VAL A 350 -17.83 43.49 7.99
CA VAL A 350 -16.39 43.38 8.21
C VAL A 350 -16.18 43.04 9.67
N THR A 351 -15.61 41.86 9.93
CA THR A 351 -15.33 41.41 11.28
C THR A 351 -13.83 41.42 11.52
N VAL A 352 -13.38 42.20 12.48
CA VAL A 352 -11.97 42.23 12.92
C VAL A 352 -11.87 41.52 14.25
N SER A 353 -11.00 40.49 14.32
CA SER A 353 -10.73 39.78 15.56
C SER A 353 -9.27 39.91 15.92
N VAL A 354 -8.99 40.51 17.09
CA VAL A 354 -7.63 40.74 17.60
C VAL A 354 -7.43 39.96 18.89
N PRO A 355 -6.47 39.03 18.92
CA PRO A 355 -6.16 38.29 20.13
C PRO A 355 -5.42 39.23 21.13
N LEU A 356 -6.08 39.61 22.22
CA LEU A 356 -5.49 40.52 23.19
C LEU A 356 -4.53 39.85 24.17
N LYS A 357 -4.89 38.65 24.65
CA LYS A 357 -4.10 37.89 25.63
C LYS A 357 -4.38 36.43 25.51
N ASP A 358 -3.37 35.63 25.17
CA ASP A 358 -3.47 34.17 25.00
C ASP A 358 -2.41 33.38 25.78
N TRP A 359 -1.76 34.08 26.74
CA TRP A 359 -0.70 33.53 27.61
C TRP A 359 0.47 32.87 26.84
N GLY A 360 0.68 33.27 25.61
CA GLY A 360 1.74 32.75 24.75
C GLY A 360 1.38 31.52 23.92
N LYS A 361 0.11 31.07 23.93
CA LYS A 361 -0.36 29.90 23.16
C LYS A 361 0.04 30.00 21.69
N ARG A 362 -0.31 31.09 21.02
CA ARG A 362 -0.03 31.28 19.58
C ARG A 362 1.46 31.39 19.28
N LYS A 363 2.25 32.01 20.17
CA LYS A 363 3.70 32.08 20.05
C LYS A 363 4.29 30.66 20.11
N ASN A 364 3.88 29.87 21.09
CA ASN A 364 4.39 28.52 21.27
C ASN A 364 3.93 27.57 20.14
N ASN A 365 2.71 27.68 19.65
CA ASN A 365 2.25 26.93 18.47
C ASN A 365 3.10 27.23 17.24
N TYR A 366 3.47 28.49 17.01
CA TYR A 366 4.37 28.87 15.92
C TYR A 366 5.78 28.30 16.11
N LEU A 367 6.34 28.36 17.33
CA LEU A 367 7.65 27.78 17.62
C LEU A 367 7.60 26.25 17.46
N GLN A 368 6.53 25.61 17.92
CA GLN A 368 6.31 24.17 17.70
C GLN A 368 6.28 23.81 16.22
N ALA A 369 5.49 24.53 15.40
CA ALA A 369 5.43 24.29 13.96
C ALA A 369 6.80 24.51 13.29
N LYS A 370 7.58 25.51 13.75
CA LYS A 370 8.94 25.76 13.25
C LYS A 370 9.88 24.59 13.59
N SER A 371 9.83 24.06 14.81
CA SER A 371 10.64 22.90 15.20
C SER A 371 10.23 21.64 14.43
N GLN A 372 8.93 21.46 14.16
CA GLN A 372 8.44 20.36 13.30
C GLN A 372 8.90 20.48 11.85
N LEU A 373 9.04 21.71 11.32
CA LEU A 373 9.64 21.91 10.00
C LEU A 373 11.12 21.52 9.98
N GLU A 374 11.89 21.95 10.99
CA GLU A 374 13.30 21.58 11.12
C GLU A 374 13.48 20.06 11.27
N GLU A 375 12.61 19.41 12.04
CA GLU A 375 12.55 17.95 12.15
C GLU A 375 12.27 17.30 10.79
N ALA A 376 11.26 17.76 10.05
CA ALA A 376 10.92 17.23 8.73
C ALA A 376 12.05 17.43 7.70
N GLU A 377 12.78 18.56 7.74
CA GLU A 377 13.94 18.80 6.88
C GLU A 377 15.13 17.89 7.24
N ASN A 378 15.37 17.64 8.54
CA ASN A 378 16.40 16.71 9.00
C ASN A 378 16.04 15.26 8.59
N ASN A 379 14.81 14.81 8.84
CA ASN A 379 14.32 13.50 8.43
C ASN A 379 14.42 13.28 6.92
N ARG A 380 14.10 14.32 6.12
CA ARG A 380 14.31 14.26 4.67
C ARG A 380 15.78 14.01 4.31
N ASN A 381 16.70 14.75 4.92
CA ASN A 381 18.12 14.62 4.61
C ASN A 381 18.69 13.27 5.05
N GLU A 382 18.21 12.71 6.15
CA GLU A 382 18.54 11.36 6.62
C GLU A 382 18.00 10.30 5.65
N THR A 383 16.70 10.33 5.33
CA THR A 383 16.06 9.38 4.40
C THR A 383 16.73 9.41 3.02
N ILE A 384 17.10 10.57 2.51
CA ILE A 384 17.82 10.70 1.24
C ILE A 384 19.14 9.93 1.30
N ARG A 385 19.97 10.18 2.32
CA ARG A 385 21.27 9.52 2.47
C ARG A 385 21.15 8.01 2.63
N ASP A 386 20.20 7.57 3.45
CA ASP A 386 20.00 6.15 3.72
C ASP A 386 19.48 5.42 2.49
N THR A 387 18.50 6.00 1.78
CA THR A 387 17.98 5.40 0.54
C THR A 387 19.04 5.35 -0.56
N GLU A 388 19.86 6.40 -0.72
CA GLU A 388 20.96 6.41 -1.67
C GLU A 388 22.01 5.35 -1.33
N LEU A 389 22.37 5.20 -0.07
CA LEU A 389 23.28 4.16 0.40
C LEU A 389 22.70 2.76 0.13
N ASP A 390 21.42 2.54 0.43
CA ASP A 390 20.75 1.27 0.16
C ASP A 390 20.79 0.90 -1.32
N VAL A 391 20.60 1.88 -2.22
CA VAL A 391 20.70 1.67 -3.67
C VAL A 391 22.12 1.29 -4.08
N VAL A 392 23.12 2.03 -3.60
CA VAL A 392 24.53 1.74 -3.91
C VAL A 392 24.94 0.34 -3.45
N LEU A 393 24.59 -0.03 -2.20
CA LEU A 393 24.86 -1.36 -1.65
C LEU A 393 24.12 -2.47 -2.42
N CYS A 394 22.88 -2.20 -2.85
CA CYS A 394 22.10 -3.13 -3.66
C CYS A 394 22.73 -3.35 -5.05
N VAL A 395 23.22 -2.28 -5.69
CA VAL A 395 23.93 -2.37 -6.98
C VAL A 395 25.23 -3.15 -6.83
N ASP A 396 26.01 -2.88 -5.82
CA ASP A 396 27.27 -3.59 -5.56
C ASP A 396 27.02 -5.08 -5.30
N ASP A 397 26.01 -5.42 -4.51
CA ASP A 397 25.61 -6.81 -4.27
C ASP A 397 25.16 -7.48 -5.58
N PHE A 398 24.25 -6.84 -6.33
CA PHE A 398 23.74 -7.37 -7.60
C PHE A 398 24.87 -7.64 -8.62
N ASN A 399 25.77 -6.69 -8.81
CA ASN A 399 26.88 -6.83 -9.75
C ASN A 399 27.83 -7.99 -9.40
N ARG A 400 28.03 -8.26 -8.09
CA ARG A 400 28.86 -9.39 -7.61
C ARG A 400 28.14 -10.73 -7.70
N ARG A 401 26.79 -10.75 -7.57
CA ARG A 401 25.97 -11.98 -7.64
C ARG A 401 26.10 -12.69 -8.97
N HIS A 402 26.26 -11.95 -10.07
CA HIS A 402 26.50 -12.54 -11.37
C HIS A 402 27.76 -13.41 -11.36
N ASP A 403 28.90 -12.88 -10.92
CA ASP A 403 30.18 -13.59 -10.90
C ASP A 403 30.14 -14.79 -9.93
N ILE A 404 29.49 -14.64 -8.78
CA ILE A 404 29.29 -15.72 -7.80
C ILE A 404 28.46 -16.86 -8.40
N THR A 405 27.39 -16.55 -9.12
CA THR A 405 26.52 -17.54 -9.75
C THR A 405 27.27 -18.32 -10.86
N GLU A 406 28.04 -17.63 -11.67
CA GLU A 406 28.86 -18.27 -12.71
C GLU A 406 29.94 -19.20 -12.13
N ASN A 407 30.61 -18.75 -11.05
CA ASN A 407 31.59 -19.60 -10.36
C ASN A 407 30.92 -20.82 -9.70
N SER A 408 29.71 -20.65 -9.12
CA SER A 408 28.94 -21.76 -8.53
C SER A 408 28.51 -22.77 -9.61
N ARG A 409 28.11 -22.30 -10.80
CA ARG A 409 27.79 -23.14 -11.95
C ARG A 409 28.98 -23.97 -12.38
N ARG A 410 30.16 -23.32 -12.49
CA ARG A 410 31.40 -23.99 -12.81
C ARG A 410 31.79 -25.05 -11.79
N SER A 411 31.66 -24.70 -10.49
CA SER A 411 31.93 -25.63 -9.40
C SER A 411 31.00 -26.86 -9.42
N LEU A 412 29.71 -26.66 -9.74
CA LEU A 412 28.76 -27.76 -9.91
C LEU A 412 29.19 -28.71 -11.05
N ASN A 413 29.57 -28.17 -12.20
CA ASN A 413 30.01 -28.99 -13.34
C ASN A 413 31.24 -29.85 -12.97
N ILE A 414 32.27 -29.24 -12.33
CA ILE A 414 33.46 -29.95 -11.88
C ILE A 414 33.15 -31.04 -10.84
N ALA A 415 32.24 -30.71 -9.87
CA ALA A 415 31.86 -31.67 -8.83
C ALA A 415 31.04 -32.84 -9.40
N GLN A 416 30.20 -32.59 -10.40
CA GLN A 416 29.46 -33.63 -11.16
C GLN A 416 30.41 -34.57 -11.87
N GLU A 417 31.37 -34.04 -12.66
CA GLU A 417 32.36 -34.84 -13.37
C GLU A 417 33.19 -35.71 -12.40
N ALA A 418 33.59 -35.13 -11.26
CA ALA A 418 34.34 -35.86 -10.23
C ALA A 418 33.52 -37.00 -9.59
N TYR A 419 32.23 -36.76 -9.32
CA TYR A 419 31.33 -37.79 -8.79
C TYR A 419 31.13 -38.92 -9.81
N ASP A 420 30.85 -38.62 -11.07
CA ASP A 420 30.63 -39.62 -12.13
C ASP A 420 31.88 -40.49 -12.35
N ALA A 421 33.08 -39.89 -12.35
CA ALA A 421 34.33 -40.59 -12.43
C ALA A 421 34.55 -41.50 -11.21
N MET A 422 34.25 -41.02 -9.98
CA MET A 422 34.41 -41.79 -8.75
C MET A 422 33.40 -42.96 -8.69
N LEU A 423 32.16 -42.75 -9.11
CA LEU A 423 31.12 -43.80 -9.21
C LEU A 423 31.58 -44.90 -10.18
N THR A 424 32.13 -44.54 -11.33
CA THR A 424 32.67 -45.50 -12.29
C THR A 424 33.83 -46.33 -11.72
N ARG A 425 34.74 -45.69 -10.96
CA ARG A 425 35.87 -46.40 -10.28
C ARG A 425 35.36 -47.30 -9.16
N PHE A 426 34.35 -46.85 -8.39
CA PHE A 426 33.76 -47.67 -7.33
C PHE A 426 33.08 -48.93 -7.88
N ILE A 427 32.32 -48.82 -8.99
CA ILE A 427 31.72 -49.97 -9.66
C ILE A 427 32.78 -50.99 -10.10
N LYS A 428 33.93 -50.51 -10.60
CA LYS A 428 35.07 -51.37 -10.99
C LYS A 428 35.88 -51.90 -9.81
N GLY A 429 35.52 -51.55 -8.54
CA GLY A 429 36.26 -51.98 -7.36
C GLY A 429 37.58 -51.23 -7.11
N GLN A 430 37.80 -50.09 -7.79
CA GLN A 430 39.02 -49.28 -7.75
C GLN A 430 38.92 -48.06 -6.80
N ALA A 431 37.81 -47.91 -6.08
CA ALA A 431 37.59 -46.84 -5.11
C ALA A 431 36.90 -47.42 -3.87
N THR A 432 37.09 -46.74 -2.73
CA THR A 432 36.45 -47.13 -1.47
C THR A 432 35.04 -46.45 -1.36
N VAL A 433 34.22 -46.95 -0.44
CA VAL A 433 32.92 -46.31 -0.08
C VAL A 433 33.14 -44.89 0.37
N ASN A 434 34.21 -44.65 1.16
CA ASN A 434 34.51 -43.34 1.67
C ASN A 434 34.83 -42.30 0.56
N ASP A 435 35.61 -42.73 -0.47
CA ASP A 435 35.93 -41.90 -1.63
C ASP A 435 34.68 -41.52 -2.40
N LEU A 436 33.76 -42.47 -2.60
CA LEU A 436 32.50 -42.22 -3.30
C LEU A 436 31.60 -41.27 -2.48
N SER A 437 31.48 -41.52 -1.18
CA SER A 437 30.69 -40.65 -0.28
C SER A 437 31.22 -39.22 -0.25
N LEU A 438 32.53 -39.04 -0.25
CA LEU A 438 33.17 -37.73 -0.29
C LEU A 438 32.86 -36.99 -1.60
N ALA A 439 33.00 -37.65 -2.74
CA ALA A 439 32.69 -37.09 -4.05
C ALA A 439 31.18 -36.73 -4.16
N GLN A 440 30.31 -37.56 -3.64
CA GLN A 440 28.87 -37.33 -3.58
C GLN A 440 28.52 -36.08 -2.71
N ASN A 441 29.16 -35.95 -1.56
CA ASN A 441 28.95 -34.77 -0.68
C ASN A 441 29.41 -33.47 -1.36
N TYR A 442 30.55 -33.49 -2.07
CA TYR A 442 30.99 -32.31 -2.83
C TYR A 442 30.02 -31.93 -3.95
N TRP A 443 29.53 -32.93 -4.69
CA TRP A 443 28.54 -32.69 -5.75
C TRP A 443 27.22 -32.13 -5.19
N GLN A 444 26.68 -32.72 -4.10
CA GLN A 444 25.49 -32.24 -3.45
C GLN A 444 25.64 -30.80 -2.93
N THR A 445 26.77 -30.52 -2.29
CA THR A 445 27.08 -29.17 -1.78
C THR A 445 27.20 -28.16 -2.94
N ALA A 446 27.88 -28.51 -4.01
CA ALA A 446 28.02 -27.63 -5.17
C ALA A 446 26.67 -27.33 -5.84
N ARG A 447 25.76 -28.33 -5.90
CA ARG A 447 24.41 -28.18 -6.44
C ARG A 447 23.57 -27.26 -5.59
N GLN A 448 23.57 -27.43 -4.28
CA GLN A 448 22.87 -26.54 -3.33
C GLN A 448 23.40 -25.11 -3.45
N ASN A 449 24.71 -24.93 -3.48
CA ASN A 449 25.33 -23.61 -3.62
C ASN A 449 24.96 -22.92 -4.95
N TYR A 450 24.84 -23.68 -6.05
CA TYR A 450 24.39 -23.13 -7.32
C TYR A 450 22.92 -22.67 -7.27
N THR A 451 22.00 -23.50 -6.77
CA THR A 451 20.59 -23.12 -6.60
C THR A 451 20.43 -21.91 -5.67
N GLN A 452 21.19 -21.87 -4.57
CA GLN A 452 21.22 -20.73 -3.66
C GLN A 452 21.77 -19.47 -4.30
N SER A 453 22.79 -19.59 -5.17
CA SER A 453 23.36 -18.44 -5.87
C SER A 453 22.38 -17.86 -6.89
N LEU A 454 21.61 -18.71 -7.58
CA LEU A 454 20.51 -18.27 -8.45
C LEU A 454 19.42 -17.52 -7.67
N GLN A 455 19.00 -18.05 -6.53
CA GLN A 455 18.06 -17.35 -5.63
C GLN A 455 18.57 -15.96 -5.26
N ASN A 456 19.81 -15.87 -4.80
CA ASN A 456 20.41 -14.62 -4.38
C ASN A 456 20.52 -13.61 -5.54
N TYR A 457 20.87 -14.07 -6.74
CA TYR A 457 20.92 -13.23 -7.95
C TYR A 457 19.55 -12.63 -8.28
N TRP A 458 18.52 -13.47 -8.37
CA TRP A 458 17.18 -13.00 -8.73
C TRP A 458 16.54 -12.14 -7.62
N THR A 459 16.81 -12.47 -6.36
CA THR A 459 16.35 -11.65 -5.23
C THR A 459 16.99 -10.26 -5.27
N ALA A 460 18.31 -10.17 -5.53
CA ALA A 460 18.99 -8.89 -5.67
C ALA A 460 18.48 -8.10 -6.90
N PHE A 461 18.19 -8.76 -8.02
CA PHE A 461 17.58 -8.14 -9.20
C PHE A 461 16.23 -7.50 -8.90
N TYR A 462 15.32 -8.23 -8.24
CA TYR A 462 14.00 -7.68 -7.89
C TYR A 462 14.09 -6.62 -6.78
N ARG A 463 15.07 -6.72 -5.87
CA ARG A 463 15.33 -5.66 -4.89
C ARG A 463 15.82 -4.38 -5.57
N LEU A 464 16.68 -4.48 -6.55
CA LEU A 464 17.14 -3.33 -7.33
C LEU A 464 15.98 -2.67 -8.10
N ARG A 465 15.12 -3.47 -8.75
CA ARG A 465 13.90 -2.99 -9.41
C ARG A 465 12.97 -2.27 -8.43
N GLN A 466 12.79 -2.83 -7.23
CA GLN A 466 11.97 -2.23 -6.17
C GLN A 466 12.52 -0.87 -5.74
N LEU A 467 13.82 -0.76 -5.48
CA LEU A 467 14.43 0.49 -4.99
C LEU A 467 14.43 1.60 -6.04
N THR A 468 14.61 1.24 -7.31
CA THR A 468 14.74 2.20 -8.43
C THR A 468 13.43 2.41 -9.20
N LEU A 469 12.47 1.49 -9.08
CA LEU A 469 11.29 1.36 -9.95
C LEU A 469 11.68 1.42 -11.45
N TYR A 470 12.82 0.81 -11.79
CA TYR A 470 13.34 0.74 -13.14
C TYR A 470 13.77 -0.68 -13.50
N ASP A 471 13.38 -1.14 -14.69
CA ASP A 471 13.79 -2.44 -15.23
C ASP A 471 15.04 -2.26 -16.11
N PHE A 472 16.21 -2.57 -15.58
CA PHE A 472 17.47 -2.43 -16.28
C PHE A 472 17.61 -3.38 -17.47
N ASN A 473 16.93 -4.53 -17.48
CA ASN A 473 16.90 -5.44 -18.62
C ASN A 473 16.11 -4.88 -19.80
N LYS A 474 14.90 -4.32 -19.49
CA LYS A 474 13.99 -3.76 -20.49
C LYS A 474 14.25 -2.27 -20.74
N ARG A 475 15.14 -1.63 -19.96
CA ARG A 475 15.46 -0.20 -19.99
C ARG A 475 14.21 0.68 -19.92
N LYS A 476 13.32 0.37 -18.99
CA LYS A 476 12.02 1.04 -18.86
C LYS A 476 11.67 1.28 -17.38
N THR A 477 11.09 2.44 -17.10
CA THR A 477 10.47 2.73 -15.80
C THR A 477 9.30 1.77 -15.56
N ILE A 478 9.17 1.27 -14.35
CA ILE A 478 8.13 0.34 -13.95
C ILE A 478 6.90 1.14 -13.51
N GLU A 479 5.86 1.05 -14.31
CA GLU A 479 4.55 1.63 -14.02
C GLU A 479 3.52 0.50 -14.04
N HIS A 480 2.97 0.19 -12.88
CA HIS A 480 1.87 -0.78 -12.75
C HIS A 480 0.50 -0.11 -12.92
N ASN A 481 0.39 0.81 -13.90
CA ASN A 481 -0.88 1.43 -14.28
C ASN A 481 -1.68 0.44 -15.14
N LYS A 482 -2.45 -0.46 -14.49
CA LYS A 482 -3.61 -1.05 -15.16
C LYS A 482 -4.77 -0.07 -14.99
N GLN A 483 -5.25 0.45 -16.13
CA GLN A 483 -6.46 1.25 -16.30
C GLN A 483 -7.67 0.59 -15.66
#